data_eb9fd52097447f7b6473fbeca730cd58
#
_entry.id   eb9fd52097447f7b6473fbeca730cd58
#
_cell.length_a   1.000
_cell.length_b   1.000
_cell.length_c   1.000
_cell.angle_alpha   90.00
_cell.angle_beta   90.00
_cell.angle_gamma   90.00
#
_symmetry.space_group_name_H-M   'P 1'
#
loop_
_entity.id
_entity.type
_entity.pdbx_description
1 polymer ?
#
loop_
_entity_poly.entity_id
_entity_poly.type
_entity_poly.pdbx_seq_one_letter_code
_entity_poly.pdbx_strand_id
1 'polypeptide(L)'
;MLRLVTSLASPAGPRARLTAFIFHRVLPEADPLQPDLPDVAGFEQALDWIGSQFRVLDPRLACERLAGGALPARAAILTFDDGYRDNAELIAPILRRRGWPAAFFVATGFLEGRVMFNDRIIEAVRATRAATIAPAALGLAAAPPLSLEGMLARRATIAHLIAAIKHLPAPQREAAVARLEDTLGTGAARSPMMNAAQVAGLHAAGMVVGGHTRHHPILAMLEPPQAQAEIAGGFDDLRAITGEAPMLFAYPNGRRGPDWQDPHMAMVRRAGFTHAFSTDPGAADRRSPALALPRFTPWDRSRLRFQARAWGNLLTRPLAA
;
A
#
# COMPACT_ATOMS: atom_id res chain seq x y z
N MET A 1 -1.45 -30.43 -8.56
CA MET A 1 -2.48 -29.85 -9.47
C MET A 1 -2.38 -28.32 -9.53
N LEU A 2 -2.45 -27.58 -8.44
CA LEU A 2 -2.44 -26.10 -8.42
C LEU A 2 -1.21 -25.46 -9.11
N ARG A 3 0.00 -25.94 -8.80
CA ARG A 3 1.23 -25.43 -9.44
C ARG A 3 1.25 -25.66 -10.95
N LEU A 4 0.64 -26.73 -11.41
CA LEU A 4 0.57 -27.02 -12.85
C LEU A 4 -0.34 -26.01 -13.58
N VAL A 5 -1.54 -25.76 -13.05
CA VAL A 5 -2.47 -24.77 -13.61
C VAL A 5 -1.84 -23.38 -13.64
N THR A 6 -1.23 -22.96 -12.52
CA THR A 6 -0.54 -21.65 -12.46
C THR A 6 0.65 -21.58 -13.44
N SER A 7 1.39 -22.70 -13.64
CA SER A 7 2.49 -22.77 -14.61
C SER A 7 2.00 -22.70 -16.05
N LEU A 8 0.82 -23.23 -16.36
CA LEU A 8 0.20 -23.11 -17.70
C LEU A 8 -0.27 -21.67 -17.96
N ALA A 9 -0.82 -20.99 -16.95
CA ALA A 9 -1.26 -19.60 -17.05
C ALA A 9 -0.09 -18.59 -17.08
N SER A 10 1.03 -18.92 -16.42
CA SER A 10 2.26 -18.13 -16.39
C SER A 10 3.49 -19.05 -16.54
N PRO A 11 3.79 -19.52 -17.76
CA PRO A 11 4.97 -20.33 -18.04
C PRO A 11 6.26 -19.50 -17.92
N ALA A 12 7.41 -20.14 -17.86
CA ALA A 12 8.69 -19.43 -17.90
C ALA A 12 8.95 -18.74 -19.25
N GLY A 13 9.79 -17.72 -19.25
CA GLY A 13 10.27 -17.03 -20.44
C GLY A 13 9.33 -15.93 -20.95
N PRO A 14 9.28 -15.65 -22.24
CA PRO A 14 8.60 -14.45 -22.79
C PRO A 14 7.09 -14.38 -22.59
N ARG A 15 6.45 -15.49 -22.22
CA ARG A 15 5.02 -15.56 -21.87
C ARG A 15 4.77 -15.55 -20.38
N ALA A 16 5.82 -15.48 -19.56
CA ALA A 16 5.69 -15.37 -18.11
C ALA A 16 4.96 -14.09 -17.71
N ARG A 17 4.25 -14.17 -16.61
CA ARG A 17 3.58 -13.03 -15.98
C ARG A 17 4.08 -12.84 -14.56
N LEU A 18 4.20 -11.59 -14.15
CA LEU A 18 4.56 -11.21 -12.79
C LEU A 18 3.30 -10.82 -12.03
N THR A 19 2.97 -11.54 -10.96
CA THR A 19 1.94 -11.15 -10.01
C THR A 19 2.60 -10.38 -8.86
N ALA A 20 2.31 -9.09 -8.73
CA ALA A 20 2.75 -8.29 -7.58
C ALA A 20 1.62 -8.28 -6.53
N PHE A 21 1.84 -8.91 -5.39
CA PHE A 21 0.90 -8.89 -4.28
C PHE A 21 1.08 -7.62 -3.46
N ILE A 22 -0.05 -6.91 -3.18
CA ILE A 22 -0.04 -5.70 -2.37
C ILE A 22 -0.61 -5.97 -0.98
N PHE A 23 0.11 -5.52 0.02
CA PHE A 23 -0.26 -5.45 1.43
C PHE A 23 0.03 -4.05 1.96
N HIS A 24 -0.45 -3.72 3.18
CA HIS A 24 -0.11 -2.49 3.88
C HIS A 24 0.33 -2.83 5.30
N ARG A 25 -0.57 -3.38 6.10
CA ARG A 25 -0.37 -3.69 7.52
C ARG A 25 -0.59 -5.15 7.84
N VAL A 26 0.06 -5.60 8.91
CA VAL A 26 -0.26 -6.84 9.63
C VAL A 26 -0.31 -6.50 11.10
N LEU A 27 -1.44 -6.78 11.73
CA LEU A 27 -1.61 -6.50 13.15
C LEU A 27 -1.15 -7.69 14.01
N PRO A 28 -0.65 -7.46 15.24
CA PRO A 28 -0.31 -8.57 16.13
C PRO A 28 -1.53 -9.45 16.43
N GLU A 29 -2.71 -8.83 16.58
CA GLU A 29 -4.00 -9.48 16.83
C GLU A 29 -5.08 -8.81 15.98
N ALA A 30 -6.20 -9.51 15.75
CA ALA A 30 -7.32 -8.98 14.98
C ALA A 30 -7.92 -7.73 15.64
N ASP A 31 -8.05 -6.65 14.88
CA ASP A 31 -8.66 -5.41 15.34
C ASP A 31 -10.13 -5.33 14.93
N PRO A 32 -11.07 -5.30 15.88
CA PRO A 32 -12.48 -5.18 15.55
C PRO A 32 -12.86 -3.90 14.78
N LEU A 33 -12.12 -2.80 14.88
CA LEU A 33 -12.34 -1.59 14.08
C LEU A 33 -11.79 -1.68 12.67
N GLN A 34 -10.81 -2.54 12.43
CA GLN A 34 -10.12 -2.72 11.15
C GLN A 34 -10.18 -4.20 10.69
N PRO A 35 -11.38 -4.79 10.50
CA PRO A 35 -11.55 -6.22 10.25
C PRO A 35 -10.99 -6.71 8.92
N ASP A 36 -10.62 -5.79 8.04
CA ASP A 36 -10.04 -6.08 6.73
C ASP A 36 -8.51 -6.14 6.76
N LEU A 37 -7.87 -5.71 7.85
CA LEU A 37 -6.45 -5.93 8.06
C LEU A 37 -6.20 -7.34 8.59
N PRO A 38 -5.23 -8.07 8.04
CA PRO A 38 -4.84 -9.36 8.57
C PRO A 38 -4.11 -9.20 9.90
N ASP A 39 -4.33 -10.13 10.81
CA ASP A 39 -3.42 -10.38 11.90
C ASP A 39 -2.25 -11.28 11.44
N VAL A 40 -1.31 -11.57 12.33
CA VAL A 40 -0.15 -12.42 12.03
C VAL A 40 -0.57 -13.79 11.50
N ALA A 41 -1.59 -14.43 12.09
CA ALA A 41 -2.05 -15.75 11.66
C ALA A 41 -2.67 -15.72 10.26
N GLY A 42 -3.52 -14.73 9.98
CA GLY A 42 -4.12 -14.52 8.67
C GLY A 42 -3.09 -14.17 7.60
N PHE A 43 -2.07 -13.41 7.95
CA PHE A 43 -0.97 -13.08 7.05
C PHE A 43 -0.13 -14.33 6.72
N GLU A 44 0.30 -15.10 7.71
CA GLU A 44 1.06 -16.35 7.48
C GLU A 44 0.26 -17.35 6.64
N GLN A 45 -1.05 -17.45 6.86
CA GLN A 45 -1.94 -18.25 6.02
C GLN A 45 -1.99 -17.75 4.56
N ALA A 46 -2.06 -16.44 4.33
CA ALA A 46 -2.01 -15.86 2.98
C ALA A 46 -0.66 -16.16 2.30
N LEU A 47 0.45 -16.07 3.03
CA LEU A 47 1.78 -16.43 2.53
C LEU A 47 1.85 -17.92 2.14
N ASP A 48 1.24 -18.82 2.92
CA ASP A 48 1.17 -20.25 2.57
C ASP A 48 0.38 -20.50 1.29
N TRP A 49 -0.72 -19.78 1.08
CA TRP A 49 -1.47 -19.87 -0.18
C TRP A 49 -0.65 -19.35 -1.36
N ILE A 50 0.05 -18.23 -1.19
CA ILE A 50 0.95 -17.66 -2.21
C ILE A 50 2.04 -18.68 -2.56
N GLY A 51 2.79 -19.19 -1.57
CA GLY A 51 3.89 -20.14 -1.78
C GLY A 51 3.45 -21.49 -2.36
N SER A 52 2.19 -21.88 -2.11
CA SER A 52 1.63 -23.11 -2.72
C SER A 52 1.46 -23.01 -4.24
N GLN A 53 1.37 -21.78 -4.81
CA GLN A 53 1.06 -21.55 -6.21
C GLN A 53 2.15 -20.79 -6.96
N PHE A 54 2.75 -19.77 -6.32
CA PHE A 54 3.70 -18.85 -6.93
C PHE A 54 5.13 -19.13 -6.48
N ARG A 55 6.07 -18.55 -7.21
CA ARG A 55 7.48 -18.46 -6.86
C ARG A 55 7.78 -17.01 -6.50
N VAL A 56 7.99 -16.75 -5.23
CA VAL A 56 8.35 -15.40 -4.74
C VAL A 56 9.78 -15.09 -5.13
N LEU A 57 9.99 -13.92 -5.72
CA LEU A 57 11.27 -13.44 -6.25
C LEU A 57 11.67 -12.13 -5.56
N ASP A 58 12.95 -11.79 -5.62
CA ASP A 58 13.41 -10.44 -5.31
C ASP A 58 12.74 -9.44 -6.26
N PRO A 59 12.12 -8.35 -5.75
CA PRO A 59 11.37 -7.40 -6.57
C PRO A 59 12.23 -6.70 -7.64
N ARG A 60 13.51 -6.39 -7.37
CA ARG A 60 14.43 -5.78 -8.34
C ARG A 60 14.70 -6.73 -9.47
N LEU A 61 15.13 -7.95 -9.13
CA LEU A 61 15.41 -9.00 -10.10
C LEU A 61 14.18 -9.39 -10.92
N ALA A 62 12.99 -9.39 -10.31
CA ALA A 62 11.74 -9.68 -11.00
C ALA A 62 11.41 -8.61 -12.06
N CYS A 63 11.58 -7.33 -11.73
CA CYS A 63 11.36 -6.23 -12.66
C CYS A 63 12.34 -6.27 -13.86
N GLU A 64 13.62 -6.51 -13.60
CA GLU A 64 14.64 -6.66 -14.65
C GLU A 64 14.32 -7.84 -15.58
N ARG A 65 14.00 -9.00 -15.00
CA ARG A 65 13.66 -10.21 -15.77
C ARG A 65 12.35 -10.10 -16.53
N LEU A 66 11.39 -9.30 -16.02
CA LEU A 66 10.12 -9.04 -16.71
C LEU A 66 10.39 -8.38 -18.07
N ALA A 67 11.17 -7.32 -18.10
CA ALA A 67 11.52 -6.59 -19.32
C ALA A 67 12.26 -7.47 -20.32
N GLY A 68 13.21 -8.28 -19.83
CA GLY A 68 14.01 -9.23 -20.65
C GLY A 68 13.24 -10.49 -21.07
N GLY A 69 12.01 -10.70 -20.62
CA GLY A 69 11.25 -11.92 -20.89
C GLY A 69 11.87 -13.19 -20.28
N ALA A 70 12.61 -13.06 -19.17
CA ALA A 70 13.38 -14.11 -18.52
C ALA A 70 12.81 -14.53 -17.13
N LEU A 71 11.56 -14.19 -16.86
CA LEU A 71 10.91 -14.62 -15.62
C LEU A 71 10.76 -16.14 -15.56
N PRO A 72 10.91 -16.75 -14.37
CA PRO A 72 10.52 -18.15 -14.18
C PRO A 72 8.99 -18.30 -14.22
N ALA A 73 8.55 -19.53 -14.40
CA ALA A 73 7.10 -19.82 -14.28
C ALA A 73 6.58 -19.43 -12.90
N ARG A 74 5.33 -18.92 -12.87
CA ARG A 74 4.62 -18.58 -11.62
C ARG A 74 5.31 -17.47 -10.82
N ALA A 75 5.97 -16.52 -11.48
CA ALA A 75 6.70 -15.44 -10.84
C ALA A 75 5.76 -14.53 -10.03
N ALA A 76 6.15 -14.22 -8.80
CA ALA A 76 5.47 -13.26 -7.95
C ALA A 76 6.46 -12.44 -7.12
N ILE A 77 6.02 -11.26 -6.70
CA ILE A 77 6.69 -10.42 -5.70
C ILE A 77 5.69 -10.01 -4.61
N LEU A 78 6.21 -9.69 -3.45
CA LEU A 78 5.45 -9.14 -2.33
C LEU A 78 5.77 -7.66 -2.18
N THR A 79 4.74 -6.83 -2.01
CA THR A 79 4.87 -5.39 -1.82
C THR A 79 4.04 -4.92 -0.63
N PHE A 80 4.58 -3.98 0.14
CA PHE A 80 3.96 -3.40 1.33
C PHE A 80 4.01 -1.88 1.23
N ASP A 81 2.87 -1.21 1.39
CA ASP A 81 2.76 0.23 1.20
C ASP A 81 2.74 0.99 2.53
N ASP A 82 2.87 2.31 2.45
CA ASP A 82 2.75 3.34 3.48
C ASP A 82 3.95 3.48 4.42
N GLY A 83 4.62 2.39 4.79
CA GLY A 83 5.75 2.45 5.73
C GLY A 83 5.33 2.34 7.21
N TYR A 84 4.33 1.52 7.50
CA TYR A 84 3.91 1.22 8.87
C TYR A 84 4.99 0.47 9.66
N ARG A 85 5.01 0.68 10.98
CA ARG A 85 5.99 0.07 11.91
C ARG A 85 5.92 -1.46 11.91
N ASP A 86 4.72 -2.02 11.76
CA ASP A 86 4.53 -3.47 11.67
C ASP A 86 5.25 -4.09 10.47
N ASN A 87 5.58 -3.31 9.43
CA ASN A 87 6.41 -3.76 8.31
C ASN A 87 7.81 -4.19 8.78
N ALA A 88 8.44 -3.42 9.67
CA ALA A 88 9.75 -3.75 10.22
C ALA A 88 9.67 -4.77 11.38
N GLU A 89 8.67 -4.64 12.26
CA GLU A 89 8.61 -5.40 13.52
C GLU A 89 7.94 -6.76 13.39
N LEU A 90 6.98 -6.93 12.47
CA LEU A 90 6.24 -8.18 12.28
C LEU A 90 6.49 -8.82 10.90
N ILE A 91 6.29 -8.05 9.82
CA ILE A 91 6.29 -8.57 8.46
C ILE A 91 7.69 -9.00 8.03
N ALA A 92 8.69 -8.16 8.14
CA ALA A 92 10.04 -8.47 7.69
C ALA A 92 10.65 -9.68 8.43
N PRO A 93 10.50 -9.86 9.76
CA PRO A 93 10.91 -11.08 10.45
C PRO A 93 10.22 -12.34 9.93
N ILE A 94 8.90 -12.28 9.64
CA ILE A 94 8.15 -13.43 9.09
C ILE A 94 8.68 -13.78 7.70
N LEU A 95 8.88 -12.80 6.82
CA LEU A 95 9.41 -13.02 5.47
C LEU A 95 10.84 -13.56 5.48
N ARG A 96 11.70 -13.04 6.38
CA ARG A 96 13.07 -13.53 6.54
C ARG A 96 13.13 -15.01 6.95
N ARG A 97 12.26 -15.45 7.86
CA ARG A 97 12.16 -16.89 8.23
C ARG A 97 11.78 -17.77 7.04
N ARG A 98 11.05 -17.23 6.06
CA ARG A 98 10.68 -17.93 4.82
C ARG A 98 11.73 -17.81 3.71
N GLY A 99 12.77 -16.99 3.90
CA GLY A 99 13.75 -16.65 2.85
C GLY A 99 13.12 -15.87 1.71
N TRP A 100 12.09 -15.07 1.97
CA TRP A 100 11.35 -14.30 0.95
C TRP A 100 11.69 -12.83 0.99
N PRO A 101 12.26 -12.28 -0.08
CA PRO A 101 12.44 -10.85 -0.24
C PRO A 101 11.11 -10.16 -0.56
N ALA A 102 11.02 -8.87 -0.23
CA ALA A 102 9.86 -8.04 -0.51
C ALA A 102 10.25 -6.58 -0.77
N ALA A 103 9.33 -5.80 -1.35
CA ALA A 103 9.46 -4.35 -1.47
C ALA A 103 8.56 -3.63 -0.46
N PHE A 104 9.12 -2.61 0.20
CA PHE A 104 8.42 -1.74 1.14
C PHE A 104 8.42 -0.32 0.58
N PHE A 105 7.25 0.18 0.24
CA PHE A 105 7.02 1.52 -0.30
C PHE A 105 6.69 2.49 0.82
N VAL A 106 7.57 3.44 1.07
CA VAL A 106 7.53 4.29 2.27
C VAL A 106 7.11 5.71 1.93
N ALA A 107 6.06 6.19 2.60
CA ALA A 107 5.66 7.59 2.59
C ALA A 107 6.50 8.36 3.62
N THR A 108 7.63 8.93 3.18
CA THR A 108 8.72 9.39 4.04
C THR A 108 8.36 10.54 4.98
N GLY A 109 7.39 11.37 4.60
CA GLY A 109 6.92 12.49 5.42
C GLY A 109 6.17 12.06 6.70
N PHE A 110 5.87 10.76 6.85
CA PHE A 110 5.23 10.21 8.06
C PHE A 110 6.21 9.50 9.00
N LEU A 111 7.46 9.41 8.64
CA LEU A 111 8.49 8.94 9.55
C LEU A 111 8.62 9.90 10.76
N GLU A 112 9.27 9.44 11.83
CA GLU A 112 9.57 10.25 13.01
C GLU A 112 8.34 10.79 13.78
N GLY A 113 7.31 9.96 13.87
CA GLY A 113 6.20 10.19 14.78
C GLY A 113 4.96 10.88 14.18
N ARG A 114 4.96 11.20 12.90
CA ARG A 114 3.75 11.70 12.23
C ARG A 114 2.73 10.59 12.02
N VAL A 115 1.45 10.96 11.88
CA VAL A 115 0.33 10.02 11.73
C VAL A 115 -0.49 10.38 10.50
N MET A 116 -0.83 9.41 9.68
CA MET A 116 -1.71 9.62 8.53
C MET A 116 -3.12 10.00 8.99
N PHE A 117 -3.82 10.79 8.19
CA PHE A 117 -5.15 11.31 8.55
C PHE A 117 -6.18 10.21 8.80
N ASN A 118 -6.13 9.10 8.06
CA ASN A 118 -6.98 7.93 8.24
C ASN A 118 -6.75 7.26 9.61
N ASP A 119 -5.50 7.09 10.03
CA ASP A 119 -5.17 6.53 11.33
C ASP A 119 -5.61 7.45 12.47
N ARG A 120 -5.46 8.77 12.32
CA ARG A 120 -5.97 9.76 13.29
C ARG A 120 -7.47 9.66 13.46
N ILE A 121 -8.24 9.50 12.35
CA ILE A 121 -9.69 9.28 12.40
C ILE A 121 -10.01 7.98 13.14
N ILE A 122 -9.33 6.88 12.82
CA ILE A 122 -9.57 5.58 13.45
C ILE A 122 -9.29 5.66 14.95
N GLU A 123 -8.17 6.24 15.34
CA GLU A 123 -7.78 6.34 16.75
C GLU A 123 -8.67 7.32 17.55
N ALA A 124 -9.10 8.42 16.94
CA ALA A 124 -10.07 9.31 17.58
C ALA A 124 -11.41 8.61 17.84
N VAL A 125 -11.93 7.85 16.86
CA VAL A 125 -13.15 7.05 17.04
C VAL A 125 -12.94 5.90 18.03
N ARG A 126 -11.73 5.33 18.11
CA ARG A 126 -11.38 4.28 19.06
C ARG A 126 -11.42 4.79 20.50
N ALA A 127 -10.83 5.96 20.74
CA ALA A 127 -10.59 6.49 22.07
C ALA A 127 -11.81 7.20 22.69
N THR A 128 -12.74 7.71 21.84
CA THR A 128 -13.84 8.54 22.32
C THR A 128 -14.90 7.76 23.10
N ARG A 129 -15.53 8.46 24.06
CA ARG A 129 -16.76 8.03 24.76
C ARG A 129 -18.02 8.72 24.25
N ALA A 130 -17.92 9.61 23.26
CA ALA A 130 -19.06 10.28 22.67
C ALA A 130 -20.00 9.27 21.98
N ALA A 131 -21.31 9.51 22.07
CA ALA A 131 -22.31 8.67 21.41
C ALA A 131 -22.46 8.99 19.92
N THR A 132 -22.19 10.24 19.53
CA THR A 132 -22.35 10.72 18.14
C THR A 132 -21.30 11.77 17.78
N ILE A 133 -21.15 12.02 16.48
CA ILE A 133 -20.39 13.15 15.92
C ILE A 133 -21.14 13.77 14.75
N ALA A 134 -21.30 15.09 14.77
CA ALA A 134 -21.93 15.84 13.67
C ALA A 134 -20.89 16.22 12.61
N PRO A 135 -21.06 15.84 11.33
CA PRO A 135 -20.11 16.21 10.26
C PRO A 135 -19.89 17.72 10.12
N ALA A 136 -20.95 18.52 10.37
CA ALA A 136 -20.85 19.98 10.34
C ALA A 136 -19.86 20.56 11.37
N ALA A 137 -19.67 19.92 12.53
CA ALA A 137 -18.69 20.33 13.53
C ALA A 137 -17.23 20.20 12.99
N LEU A 138 -17.02 19.35 12.00
CA LEU A 138 -15.73 19.13 11.36
C LEU A 138 -15.48 20.09 10.17
N GLY A 139 -16.46 20.95 9.85
CA GLY A 139 -16.43 21.78 8.65
C GLY A 139 -16.77 21.03 7.36
N LEU A 140 -17.38 19.86 7.49
CA LEU A 140 -17.93 19.09 6.37
C LEU A 140 -19.36 19.51 6.06
N ALA A 141 -19.91 19.05 4.93
CA ALA A 141 -21.31 19.31 4.58
C ALA A 141 -22.24 18.87 5.70
N ALA A 142 -23.29 19.65 5.94
CA ALA A 142 -24.30 19.34 6.96
C ALA A 142 -24.98 18.01 6.64
N ALA A 143 -24.95 17.11 7.62
CA ALA A 143 -25.57 15.79 7.56
C ALA A 143 -26.02 15.39 8.98
N PRO A 144 -26.93 14.42 9.13
CA PRO A 144 -27.29 13.87 10.43
C PRO A 144 -26.07 13.42 11.22
N PRO A 145 -26.10 13.51 12.57
CA PRO A 145 -25.04 13.00 13.40
C PRO A 145 -24.76 11.51 13.13
N LEU A 146 -23.48 11.16 13.05
CA LEU A 146 -23.02 9.79 12.89
C LEU A 146 -22.91 9.12 14.26
N SER A 147 -23.42 7.90 14.38
CA SER A 147 -23.38 7.15 15.62
C SER A 147 -21.98 6.58 15.89
N LEU A 148 -21.58 6.60 17.16
CA LEU A 148 -20.36 6.00 17.70
C LEU A 148 -20.70 4.89 18.72
N GLU A 149 -21.96 4.50 18.82
CA GLU A 149 -22.44 3.47 19.75
C GLU A 149 -22.33 2.08 19.13
N GLY A 150 -21.45 1.27 19.70
CA GLY A 150 -21.19 -0.09 19.24
C GLY A 150 -20.24 -0.17 18.02
N MET A 151 -19.71 -1.36 17.82
CA MET A 151 -18.61 -1.59 16.85
C MET A 151 -19.01 -1.31 15.40
N LEU A 152 -20.21 -1.72 15.01
CA LEU A 152 -20.68 -1.54 13.61
C LEU A 152 -20.88 -0.05 13.29
N ALA A 153 -21.45 0.73 14.21
CA ALA A 153 -21.63 2.16 14.03
C ALA A 153 -20.27 2.88 13.95
N ARG A 154 -19.32 2.55 14.82
CA ARG A 154 -17.95 3.09 14.76
C ARG A 154 -17.27 2.82 13.42
N ARG A 155 -17.35 1.58 12.90
CA ARG A 155 -16.82 1.25 11.56
C ARG A 155 -17.46 2.07 10.45
N ALA A 156 -18.80 2.17 10.47
CA ALA A 156 -19.54 2.96 9.48
C ALA A 156 -19.14 4.44 9.53
N THR A 157 -19.01 5.00 10.74
CA THR A 157 -18.56 6.38 10.96
C THR A 157 -17.13 6.60 10.48
N ILE A 158 -16.19 5.70 10.78
CA ILE A 158 -14.80 5.76 10.27
C ILE A 158 -14.81 5.77 8.74
N ALA A 159 -15.51 4.83 8.10
CA ALA A 159 -15.58 4.74 6.65
C ALA A 159 -16.17 6.02 6.02
N HIS A 160 -17.25 6.56 6.62
CA HIS A 160 -17.87 7.80 6.17
C HIS A 160 -16.91 9.00 6.29
N LEU A 161 -16.26 9.17 7.44
CA LEU A 161 -15.32 10.28 7.67
C LEU A 161 -14.11 10.21 6.75
N ILE A 162 -13.51 9.03 6.58
CA ILE A 162 -12.40 8.85 5.64
C ILE A 162 -12.83 9.22 4.22
N ALA A 163 -13.98 8.75 3.74
CA ALA A 163 -14.48 9.06 2.41
C ALA A 163 -14.76 10.55 2.21
N ALA A 164 -15.35 11.23 3.22
CA ALA A 164 -15.66 12.65 3.16
C ALA A 164 -14.41 13.55 3.20
N ILE A 165 -13.36 13.12 3.93
CA ILE A 165 -12.15 13.91 4.17
C ILE A 165 -11.05 13.64 3.14
N LYS A 166 -10.98 12.44 2.58
CA LYS A 166 -9.91 11.96 1.69
C LYS A 166 -9.62 12.91 0.52
N HIS A 167 -10.67 13.45 -0.10
CA HIS A 167 -10.57 14.29 -1.30
C HIS A 167 -10.51 15.80 -1.01
N LEU A 168 -10.46 16.21 0.25
CA LEU A 168 -10.24 17.60 0.61
C LEU A 168 -8.80 18.03 0.32
N PRO A 169 -8.55 19.30 -0.05
CA PRO A 169 -7.21 19.88 -0.06
C PRO A 169 -6.48 19.66 1.27
N ALA A 170 -5.18 19.42 1.24
CA ALA A 170 -4.40 19.05 2.43
C ALA A 170 -4.63 19.94 3.67
N PRO A 171 -4.66 21.30 3.56
CA PRO A 171 -4.95 22.15 4.72
C PRO A 171 -6.36 21.95 5.28
N GLN A 172 -7.36 21.76 4.42
CA GLN A 172 -8.74 21.51 4.85
C GLN A 172 -8.89 20.13 5.49
N ARG A 173 -8.21 19.12 4.95
CA ARG A 173 -8.15 17.77 5.51
C ARG A 173 -7.55 17.78 6.91
N GLU A 174 -6.41 18.46 7.11
CA GLU A 174 -5.78 18.62 8.43
C GLU A 174 -6.70 19.34 9.42
N ALA A 175 -7.35 20.43 9.01
CA ALA A 175 -8.27 21.17 9.84
C ALA A 175 -9.50 20.34 10.24
N ALA A 176 -10.04 19.51 9.33
CA ALA A 176 -11.17 18.65 9.62
C ALA A 176 -10.81 17.55 10.64
N VAL A 177 -9.62 16.95 10.49
CA VAL A 177 -9.14 15.92 11.43
C VAL A 177 -8.81 16.52 12.80
N ALA A 178 -8.19 17.70 12.87
CA ALA A 178 -7.93 18.39 14.12
C ALA A 178 -9.25 18.69 14.85
N ARG A 179 -10.27 19.21 14.15
CA ARG A 179 -11.61 19.44 14.75
C ARG A 179 -12.27 18.15 15.23
N LEU A 180 -12.04 17.02 14.53
CA LEU A 180 -12.53 15.71 14.97
C LEU A 180 -11.90 15.33 16.32
N GLU A 181 -10.57 15.40 16.43
CA GLU A 181 -9.84 15.10 17.66
C GLU A 181 -10.32 15.99 18.83
N ASP A 182 -10.44 17.30 18.59
CA ASP A 182 -10.93 18.26 19.57
C ASP A 182 -12.38 17.97 19.99
N THR A 183 -13.29 17.75 19.03
CA THR A 183 -14.71 17.49 19.29
C THR A 183 -14.91 16.18 20.06
N LEU A 184 -14.11 15.16 19.77
CA LEU A 184 -14.18 13.87 20.45
C LEU A 184 -13.38 13.83 21.75
N GLY A 185 -12.65 14.90 22.08
CA GLY A 185 -11.85 15.00 23.31
C GLY A 185 -10.71 13.98 23.34
N THR A 186 -10.16 13.63 22.18
CA THR A 186 -9.09 12.65 22.05
C THR A 186 -7.76 13.36 21.85
N GLY A 187 -6.70 12.87 22.53
CA GLY A 187 -5.34 13.37 22.33
C GLY A 187 -4.76 12.93 20.99
N ALA A 188 -3.55 13.42 20.68
CA ALA A 188 -2.83 13.01 19.49
C ALA A 188 -2.63 11.49 19.45
N ALA A 189 -2.95 10.89 18.30
CA ALA A 189 -2.75 9.46 18.08
C ALA A 189 -1.25 9.10 18.14
N ARG A 190 -0.93 7.97 18.75
CA ARG A 190 0.43 7.42 18.70
C ARG A 190 0.73 6.97 17.27
N SER A 191 1.87 7.41 16.73
CA SER A 191 2.26 7.07 15.37
C SER A 191 2.44 5.55 15.19
N PRO A 192 1.72 4.94 14.22
CA PRO A 192 1.93 3.56 13.83
C PRO A 192 3.04 3.40 12.77
N MET A 193 3.71 4.49 12.39
CA MET A 193 4.67 4.52 11.29
C MET A 193 6.07 4.10 11.74
N MET A 194 6.90 3.65 10.82
CA MET A 194 8.33 3.43 11.04
C MET A 194 9.06 4.75 11.32
N ASN A 195 10.27 4.63 11.87
CA ASN A 195 11.27 5.69 11.86
C ASN A 195 12.36 5.41 10.79
N ALA A 196 13.25 6.37 10.56
CA ALA A 196 14.32 6.25 9.57
C ALA A 196 15.27 5.06 9.86
N ALA A 197 15.56 4.77 11.13
CA ALA A 197 16.40 3.64 11.50
C ALA A 197 15.76 2.28 11.15
N GLN A 198 14.44 2.15 11.29
CA GLN A 198 13.71 0.95 10.89
C GLN A 198 13.70 0.78 9.37
N VAL A 199 13.56 1.86 8.60
CA VAL A 199 13.66 1.84 7.12
C VAL A 199 15.06 1.42 6.68
N ALA A 200 16.13 2.00 7.27
CA ALA A 200 17.51 1.58 7.03
C ALA A 200 17.75 0.11 7.42
N GLY A 201 17.15 -0.34 8.53
CA GLY A 201 17.20 -1.73 8.96
C GLY A 201 16.56 -2.72 7.97
N LEU A 202 15.43 -2.37 7.35
CA LEU A 202 14.81 -3.16 6.28
C LEU A 202 15.76 -3.31 5.09
N HIS A 203 16.37 -2.20 4.66
CA HIS A 203 17.34 -2.20 3.56
C HIS A 203 18.56 -3.05 3.88
N ALA A 204 19.18 -2.87 5.04
CA ALA A 204 20.33 -3.67 5.51
C ALA A 204 20.00 -5.16 5.65
N ALA A 205 18.75 -5.52 5.90
CA ALA A 205 18.25 -6.89 5.94
C ALA A 205 17.99 -7.50 4.55
N GLY A 206 18.31 -6.79 3.46
CA GLY A 206 18.14 -7.25 2.07
C GLY A 206 16.71 -7.07 1.51
N MET A 207 15.84 -6.34 2.23
CA MET A 207 14.55 -5.95 1.68
C MET A 207 14.70 -4.75 0.73
N VAL A 208 13.81 -4.66 -0.26
CA VAL A 208 13.81 -3.53 -1.19
C VAL A 208 13.00 -2.39 -0.57
N VAL A 209 13.62 -1.21 -0.43
CA VAL A 209 12.92 0.00 -0.02
C VAL A 209 12.62 0.82 -1.26
N GLY A 210 11.36 1.26 -1.40
CA GLY A 210 10.86 2.03 -2.54
C GLY A 210 10.08 3.27 -2.11
N GLY A 211 9.83 4.18 -3.05
CA GLY A 211 9.13 5.44 -2.81
C GLY A 211 7.60 5.30 -2.82
N HIS A 212 6.95 6.11 -1.97
CA HIS A 212 5.49 6.25 -1.92
C HIS A 212 5.08 7.71 -1.72
N THR A 213 5.81 8.65 -2.36
CA THR A 213 5.79 10.10 -2.13
C THR A 213 6.25 10.48 -0.70
N ARG A 214 6.19 11.75 -0.34
CA ARG A 214 6.41 12.21 1.04
C ARG A 214 5.15 12.08 1.90
N HIS A 215 4.04 12.69 1.46
CA HIS A 215 2.84 12.87 2.29
C HIS A 215 1.62 12.10 1.77
N HIS A 216 1.84 11.09 0.92
CA HIS A 216 0.81 10.19 0.41
C HIS A 216 -0.41 10.93 -0.20
N PRO A 217 -0.22 11.98 -1.02
CA PRO A 217 -1.34 12.66 -1.65
C PRO A 217 -1.92 11.86 -2.82
N ILE A 218 -3.16 12.17 -3.21
CA ILE A 218 -3.69 11.79 -4.51
C ILE A 218 -3.00 12.68 -5.55
N LEU A 219 -2.07 12.12 -6.32
CA LEU A 219 -1.23 12.88 -7.24
C LEU A 219 -2.05 13.62 -8.31
N ALA A 220 -3.15 13.03 -8.76
CA ALA A 220 -4.05 13.64 -9.75
C ALA A 220 -4.77 14.91 -9.22
N MET A 221 -4.73 15.17 -7.93
CA MET A 221 -5.31 16.36 -7.30
C MET A 221 -4.29 17.49 -7.05
N LEU A 222 -3.03 17.26 -7.40
CA LEU A 222 -1.96 18.22 -7.19
C LEU A 222 -1.61 18.95 -8.49
N GLU A 223 -1.18 20.21 -8.34
CA GLU A 223 -0.51 20.90 -9.45
C GLU A 223 0.81 20.20 -9.81
N PRO A 224 1.22 20.19 -11.10
CA PRO A 224 2.39 19.44 -11.53
C PRO A 224 3.69 19.71 -10.75
N PRO A 225 4.02 20.96 -10.34
CA PRO A 225 5.21 21.18 -9.50
C PRO A 225 5.11 20.54 -8.12
N GLN A 226 3.91 20.51 -7.52
CA GLN A 226 3.67 19.89 -6.22
C GLN A 226 3.79 18.38 -6.31
N ALA A 227 3.19 17.76 -7.33
CA ALA A 227 3.32 16.32 -7.57
C ALA A 227 4.78 15.91 -7.79
N GLN A 228 5.55 16.70 -8.58
CA GLN A 228 6.98 16.44 -8.77
C GLN A 228 7.77 16.55 -7.45
N ALA A 229 7.47 17.56 -6.61
CA ALA A 229 8.14 17.75 -5.31
C ALA A 229 7.84 16.59 -4.34
N GLU A 230 6.61 16.08 -4.32
CA GLU A 230 6.20 14.92 -3.52
C GLU A 230 6.96 13.64 -3.93
N ILE A 231 7.08 13.39 -5.22
CA ILE A 231 7.78 12.22 -5.77
C ILE A 231 9.29 12.34 -5.56
N ALA A 232 9.88 13.46 -5.97
CA ALA A 232 11.34 13.67 -5.88
C ALA A 232 11.80 13.77 -4.42
N GLY A 233 11.01 14.44 -3.57
CA GLY A 233 11.32 14.54 -2.16
C GLY A 233 11.36 13.17 -1.47
N GLY A 234 10.39 12.28 -1.74
CA GLY A 234 10.40 10.92 -1.23
C GLY A 234 11.61 10.11 -1.72
N PHE A 235 12.03 10.31 -2.98
CA PHE A 235 13.26 9.70 -3.52
C PHE A 235 14.51 10.15 -2.76
N ASP A 236 14.67 11.47 -2.56
CA ASP A 236 15.84 12.03 -1.88
C ASP A 236 15.91 11.61 -0.41
N ASP A 237 14.77 11.60 0.28
CA ASP A 237 14.67 11.13 1.66
C ASP A 237 15.14 9.68 1.80
N LEU A 238 14.64 8.78 0.93
CA LEU A 238 15.03 7.36 0.96
C LEU A 238 16.49 7.17 0.62
N ARG A 239 17.01 7.89 -0.36
CA ARG A 239 18.44 7.85 -0.69
C ARG A 239 19.31 8.30 0.49
N ALA A 240 18.88 9.31 1.22
CA ALA A 240 19.58 9.77 2.42
C ALA A 240 19.53 8.73 3.56
N ILE A 241 18.40 8.02 3.72
CA ILE A 241 18.23 7.01 4.78
C ILE A 241 18.98 5.72 4.47
N THR A 242 18.95 5.24 3.23
CA THR A 242 19.51 3.93 2.85
C THR A 242 20.93 4.00 2.28
N GLY A 243 21.37 5.18 1.85
CA GLY A 243 22.64 5.36 1.12
C GLY A 243 22.56 4.96 -0.35
N GLU A 244 21.44 4.40 -0.82
CA GLU A 244 21.24 3.94 -2.20
C GLU A 244 20.03 4.61 -2.86
N ALA A 245 20.10 4.81 -4.17
CA ALA A 245 18.99 5.33 -4.96
C ALA A 245 17.85 4.29 -5.05
N PRO A 246 16.61 4.59 -4.62
CA PRO A 246 15.51 3.64 -4.71
C PRO A 246 15.10 3.44 -6.18
N MET A 247 14.99 2.17 -6.60
CA MET A 247 14.58 1.82 -7.97
C MET A 247 13.07 1.83 -8.18
N LEU A 248 12.32 1.47 -7.14
CA LEU A 248 10.89 1.15 -7.21
C LEU A 248 10.04 2.24 -6.57
N PHE A 249 8.88 2.48 -7.16
CA PHE A 249 7.88 3.42 -6.68
C PHE A 249 6.50 2.76 -6.63
N ALA A 250 5.62 3.16 -5.71
CA ALA A 250 4.20 2.85 -5.77
C ALA A 250 3.40 4.16 -5.74
N TYR A 251 2.39 4.25 -6.61
CA TYR A 251 1.50 5.41 -6.63
C TYR A 251 0.57 5.38 -5.41
N PRO A 252 0.48 6.47 -4.60
CA PRO A 252 -0.51 6.57 -3.54
C PRO A 252 -1.93 6.30 -4.04
N ASN A 253 -2.71 5.50 -3.29
CA ASN A 253 -4.02 4.98 -3.68
C ASN A 253 -4.00 4.10 -4.96
N GLY A 254 -3.26 4.47 -5.97
CA GLY A 254 -2.72 3.66 -7.07
C GLY A 254 -3.59 3.41 -8.29
N ARG A 255 -4.82 3.89 -8.39
CA ARG A 255 -5.68 3.71 -9.57
C ARG A 255 -5.36 4.74 -10.64
N ARG A 256 -5.05 4.28 -11.86
CA ARG A 256 -4.82 5.17 -13.02
C ARG A 256 -6.12 5.91 -13.36
N GLY A 257 -5.99 7.21 -13.62
CA GLY A 257 -7.08 8.14 -13.85
C GLY A 257 -7.47 8.93 -12.59
N PRO A 258 -8.14 8.34 -11.60
CA PRO A 258 -8.57 9.08 -10.43
C PRO A 258 -7.43 9.44 -9.45
N ASP A 259 -6.43 8.58 -9.27
CA ASP A 259 -5.39 8.80 -8.26
C ASP A 259 -4.08 9.31 -8.87
N TRP A 260 -3.76 8.87 -10.09
CA TRP A 260 -2.59 9.31 -10.85
C TRP A 260 -2.85 9.22 -12.37
N GLN A 261 -2.06 9.93 -13.17
CA GLN A 261 -2.23 10.04 -14.63
C GLN A 261 -0.88 9.89 -15.34
N ASP A 262 -0.89 9.77 -16.66
CA ASP A 262 0.30 9.52 -17.47
C ASP A 262 1.45 10.53 -17.28
N PRO A 263 1.21 11.84 -17.10
CA PRO A 263 2.28 12.77 -16.78
C PRO A 263 3.08 12.42 -15.52
N HIS A 264 2.45 11.74 -14.54
CA HIS A 264 3.13 11.33 -13.32
C HIS A 264 4.19 10.23 -13.58
N MET A 265 4.02 9.39 -14.62
CA MET A 265 5.08 8.45 -15.02
C MET A 265 6.37 9.17 -15.41
N ALA A 266 6.25 10.29 -16.14
CA ALA A 266 7.41 11.10 -16.48
C ALA A 266 8.05 11.76 -15.24
N MET A 267 7.24 12.15 -14.24
CA MET A 267 7.72 12.70 -12.97
C MET A 267 8.47 11.63 -12.15
N VAL A 268 7.93 10.43 -12.05
CA VAL A 268 8.56 9.28 -11.38
C VAL A 268 9.90 8.94 -12.04
N ARG A 269 9.94 8.92 -13.38
CA ARG A 269 11.19 8.71 -14.13
C ARG A 269 12.21 9.82 -13.88
N ARG A 270 11.80 11.08 -13.92
CA ARG A 270 12.69 12.24 -13.65
C ARG A 270 13.27 12.22 -12.24
N ALA A 271 12.53 11.71 -11.26
CA ALA A 271 13.02 11.55 -9.90
C ALA A 271 14.12 10.47 -9.79
N GLY A 272 14.19 9.52 -10.73
CA GLY A 272 15.21 8.47 -10.76
C GLY A 272 14.66 7.05 -10.60
N PHE A 273 13.37 6.87 -10.38
CA PHE A 273 12.76 5.54 -10.31
C PHE A 273 12.70 4.87 -11.69
N THR A 274 12.93 3.58 -11.75
CA THR A 274 12.93 2.79 -12.98
C THR A 274 11.63 2.01 -13.19
N HIS A 275 10.96 1.62 -12.11
CA HIS A 275 9.69 0.89 -12.14
C HIS A 275 8.69 1.48 -11.14
N ALA A 276 7.41 1.44 -11.50
CA ALA A 276 6.35 1.88 -10.61
C ALA A 276 5.14 0.95 -10.64
N PHE A 277 4.43 0.89 -9.52
CA PHE A 277 3.31 0.00 -9.30
C PHE A 277 2.02 0.78 -9.10
N SER A 278 0.96 0.33 -9.79
CA SER A 278 -0.41 0.78 -9.59
C SER A 278 -1.20 -0.20 -8.71
N THR A 279 -2.47 0.09 -8.45
CA THR A 279 -3.44 -0.86 -7.87
C THR A 279 -4.45 -1.36 -8.91
N ASP A 280 -4.20 -1.09 -10.19
CA ASP A 280 -5.01 -1.62 -11.27
C ASP A 280 -4.86 -3.16 -11.33
N PRO A 281 -5.95 -3.89 -11.63
CA PRO A 281 -5.92 -5.34 -11.62
C PRO A 281 -5.13 -5.90 -12.80
N GLY A 282 -4.53 -7.07 -12.60
CA GLY A 282 -3.82 -7.81 -13.63
C GLY A 282 -2.47 -8.34 -13.17
N ALA A 283 -1.83 -9.12 -14.03
CA ALA A 283 -0.46 -9.57 -13.86
C ALA A 283 0.39 -8.98 -15.00
N ALA A 284 1.53 -8.38 -14.65
CA ALA A 284 2.40 -7.75 -15.62
C ALA A 284 3.02 -8.76 -16.59
N ASP A 285 3.16 -8.40 -17.85
CA ASP A 285 3.94 -9.12 -18.85
C ASP A 285 5.03 -8.20 -19.43
N ARG A 286 5.89 -8.72 -20.31
CA ARG A 286 7.01 -7.97 -20.93
C ARG A 286 6.61 -6.72 -21.70
N ARG A 287 5.31 -6.53 -22.00
CA ARG A 287 4.75 -5.36 -22.70
C ARG A 287 4.16 -4.35 -21.74
N SER A 288 4.02 -4.71 -20.45
CA SER A 288 3.50 -3.80 -19.45
C SER A 288 4.43 -2.60 -19.29
N PRO A 289 3.92 -1.37 -19.22
CA PRO A 289 4.74 -0.20 -18.97
C PRO A 289 5.48 -0.34 -17.64
N ALA A 290 6.80 -0.20 -17.64
CA ALA A 290 7.62 -0.36 -16.45
C ALA A 290 7.18 0.58 -15.29
N LEU A 291 6.58 1.73 -15.61
CA LEU A 291 6.10 2.72 -14.64
C LEU A 291 4.59 2.62 -14.35
N ALA A 292 3.94 1.49 -14.68
CA ALA A 292 2.52 1.24 -14.39
C ALA A 292 2.24 -0.26 -14.22
N LEU A 293 3.06 -0.96 -13.43
CA LEU A 293 2.89 -2.39 -13.18
C LEU A 293 1.68 -2.64 -12.27
N PRO A 294 0.76 -3.55 -12.66
CA PRO A 294 -0.45 -3.85 -11.89
C PRO A 294 -0.14 -4.65 -10.64
N ARG A 295 -1.04 -4.57 -9.65
CA ARG A 295 -0.94 -5.33 -8.41
C ARG A 295 -2.23 -6.07 -8.08
N PHE A 296 -2.11 -7.11 -7.26
CA PHE A 296 -3.21 -7.94 -6.80
C PHE A 296 -3.32 -7.93 -5.27
N THR A 297 -4.51 -7.64 -4.76
CA THR A 297 -4.80 -7.60 -3.31
C THR A 297 -5.31 -8.97 -2.85
N PRO A 298 -4.57 -9.70 -1.98
CA PRO A 298 -4.90 -11.06 -1.57
C PRO A 298 -5.81 -11.11 -0.32
N TRP A 299 -6.87 -10.30 -0.27
CA TRP A 299 -7.79 -10.19 0.88
C TRP A 299 -8.87 -11.27 0.89
N ASP A 300 -8.49 -12.53 0.77
CA ASP A 300 -9.42 -13.64 0.74
C ASP A 300 -9.42 -14.38 2.08
N ARG A 301 -10.61 -14.70 2.60
CA ARG A 301 -10.81 -15.46 3.84
C ARG A 301 -10.85 -16.98 3.62
N SER A 302 -10.76 -17.43 2.37
CA SER A 302 -10.71 -18.86 2.04
C SER A 302 -9.75 -19.14 0.89
N ARG A 303 -9.10 -20.30 0.99
CA ARG A 303 -8.12 -20.76 -0.01
C ARG A 303 -8.71 -20.87 -1.41
N LEU A 304 -9.93 -21.37 -1.54
CA LEU A 304 -10.57 -21.55 -2.85
C LEU A 304 -10.83 -20.20 -3.53
N ARG A 305 -11.33 -19.23 -2.76
CA ARG A 305 -11.57 -17.88 -3.27
C ARG A 305 -10.27 -17.18 -3.67
N PHE A 306 -9.24 -17.26 -2.84
CA PHE A 306 -7.90 -16.76 -3.17
C PHE A 306 -7.40 -17.36 -4.49
N GLN A 307 -7.49 -18.69 -4.66
CA GLN A 307 -7.04 -19.39 -5.87
C GLN A 307 -7.80 -18.91 -7.12
N ALA A 308 -9.12 -18.85 -7.06
CA ALA A 308 -9.94 -18.42 -8.18
C ALA A 308 -9.61 -16.98 -8.60
N ARG A 309 -9.47 -16.06 -7.62
CA ARG A 309 -9.12 -14.67 -7.90
C ARG A 309 -7.68 -14.53 -8.41
N ALA A 310 -6.72 -15.24 -7.84
CA ALA A 310 -5.33 -15.20 -8.30
C ALA A 310 -5.19 -15.73 -9.73
N TRP A 311 -5.93 -16.78 -10.11
CA TRP A 311 -5.96 -17.25 -11.49
C TRP A 311 -6.68 -16.27 -12.42
N GLY A 312 -7.82 -15.71 -12.02
CA GLY A 312 -8.49 -14.64 -12.75
C GLY A 312 -7.56 -13.46 -13.00
N ASN A 313 -6.80 -13.05 -12.00
CA ASN A 313 -5.80 -11.98 -12.12
C ASN A 313 -4.69 -12.31 -13.13
N LEU A 314 -4.20 -13.56 -13.15
CA LEU A 314 -3.23 -14.01 -14.15
C LEU A 314 -3.77 -13.95 -15.58
N LEU A 315 -5.08 -14.11 -15.78
CA LEU A 315 -5.72 -14.07 -17.10
C LEU A 315 -6.11 -12.64 -17.51
N THR A 316 -6.22 -11.73 -16.54
CA THR A 316 -6.51 -10.32 -16.81
C THR A 316 -5.32 -9.67 -17.52
N ARG A 317 -5.57 -9.04 -18.67
CA ARG A 317 -4.52 -8.25 -19.34
C ARG A 317 -4.32 -6.96 -18.57
N PRO A 318 -3.05 -6.55 -18.29
CA PRO A 318 -2.78 -5.24 -17.74
C PRO A 318 -3.27 -4.16 -18.69
N LEU A 319 -3.58 -2.99 -18.14
CA LEU A 319 -3.92 -1.82 -18.96
C LEU A 319 -2.75 -1.56 -19.92
N ALA A 320 -3.06 -1.39 -21.21
CA ALA A 320 -2.07 -1.02 -22.20
C ALA A 320 -1.52 0.38 -21.92
N ALA A 321 -0.31 0.61 -22.40
CA ALA A 321 0.33 1.93 -22.32
C ALA A 321 -0.47 3.00 -23.08
#